data_f0f63faaefd7f1e88f360e1b2f429ce8
#
_entry.id   f0f63faaefd7f1e88f360e1b2f429ce8
#
_cell.length_a   1.000
_cell.length_b   1.000
_cell.length_c   1.000
_cell.angle_alpha   90.00
_cell.angle_beta   90.00
_cell.angle_gamma   90.00
#
_symmetry.space_group_name_H-M   'P 1'
#
loop_
_entity.id
_entity.type
_entity.pdbx_description
1 polymer ?
#
loop_
_entity_poly.entity_id
_entity_poly.type
_entity_poly.pdbx_seq_one_letter_code
_entity_poly.pdbx_strand_id
1 'polypeptide(L)' 'MASRHCITCPLCEATCGLVVETEGRKVLSIRGDKEDPLSKGYLCPKATALEDLYEDPDRLRQPMKRSATGW' A
#
# COMPACT_ATOMS: atom_id res chain seq x y z
N MET A 1 -17.98 -5.02 -5.09
CA MET A 1 -17.96 -5.64 -3.77
C MET A 1 -16.59 -5.46 -3.11
N ALA A 2 -16.57 -4.99 -1.87
CA ALA A 2 -15.30 -4.74 -1.20
C ALA A 2 -14.61 -6.06 -0.81
N SER A 3 -13.30 -6.09 -0.99
CA SER A 3 -12.46 -7.22 -0.60
C SER A 3 -11.50 -6.77 0.48
N ARG A 4 -11.13 -7.68 1.37
CA ARG A 4 -10.24 -7.43 2.47
C ARG A 4 -8.97 -8.24 2.31
N HIS A 5 -7.82 -7.59 2.43
CA HIS A 5 -6.52 -8.24 2.26
C HIS A 5 -5.62 -7.92 3.44
N CYS A 6 -4.97 -8.95 3.98
CA CYS A 6 -3.99 -8.78 5.03
C CYS A 6 -2.60 -8.82 4.40
N ILE A 7 -1.83 -7.75 4.58
CA ILE A 7 -0.49 -7.65 4.00
C ILE A 7 0.51 -7.14 5.04
N THR A 8 1.78 -7.27 4.73
CA THR A 8 2.85 -6.68 5.53
C THR A 8 3.24 -5.34 4.90
N CYS A 9 3.38 -4.30 5.74
CA CYS A 9 3.79 -2.98 5.25
C CYS A 9 5.18 -3.05 4.62
N PRO A 10 5.34 -2.58 3.36
CA PRO A 10 6.61 -2.67 2.66
C PRO A 10 7.56 -1.50 2.90
N LEU A 11 7.18 -0.52 3.74
CA LEU A 11 7.93 0.72 3.84
C LEU A 11 9.19 0.65 4.70
N CYS A 12 9.19 -0.16 5.74
CA CYS A 12 10.36 -0.26 6.62
C CYS A 12 10.45 -1.64 7.26
N GLU A 13 11.50 -1.85 8.04
CA GLU A 13 11.78 -3.15 8.65
C GLU A 13 10.83 -3.52 9.80
N ALA A 14 9.98 -2.60 10.24
CA ALA A 14 9.03 -2.90 11.31
C ALA A 14 8.00 -3.96 10.89
N THR A 15 7.78 -4.11 9.61
CA THR A 15 6.89 -5.12 9.03
C THR A 15 5.50 -5.14 9.65
N CYS A 16 4.93 -3.96 9.89
CA CYS A 16 3.59 -3.85 10.46
C CYS A 16 2.55 -4.54 9.60
N GLY A 17 1.63 -5.26 10.26
CA GLY A 17 0.52 -5.90 9.56
C GLY A 17 -0.55 -4.88 9.19
N LEU A 18 -1.02 -4.93 7.97
CA LEU A 18 -2.04 -4.02 7.45
C LEU A 18 -3.24 -4.78 6.95
N VAL A 19 -4.41 -4.18 7.12
CA VAL A 19 -5.64 -4.64 6.47
C VAL A 19 -5.98 -3.61 5.39
N VAL A 20 -5.99 -4.05 4.15
CA VAL A 20 -6.33 -3.21 3.00
C VAL A 20 -7.70 -3.63 2.48
N GLU A 21 -8.64 -2.70 2.44
CA GLU A 21 -9.94 -2.94 1.85
C GLU A 21 -9.97 -2.34 0.44
N THR A 22 -10.40 -3.14 -0.52
CA THR A 22 -10.41 -2.73 -1.91
C THR A 22 -11.76 -3.01 -2.56
N GLU A 23 -12.04 -2.30 -3.64
CA GLU A 23 -13.17 -2.58 -4.51
C GLU A 23 -12.64 -2.52 -5.94
N GLY A 24 -12.53 -3.69 -6.58
CA GLY A 24 -11.86 -3.79 -7.86
C GLY A 24 -10.39 -3.38 -7.70
N ARG A 25 -9.97 -2.32 -8.39
CA ARG A 25 -8.61 -1.80 -8.30
C ARG A 25 -8.50 -0.58 -7.38
N LYS A 26 -9.60 -0.17 -6.79
CA LYS A 26 -9.61 0.99 -5.91
C LYS A 26 -9.35 0.58 -4.47
N VAL A 27 -8.45 1.29 -3.81
CA VAL A 27 -8.19 1.10 -2.38
C VAL A 27 -9.19 1.94 -1.59
N LEU A 28 -9.97 1.30 -0.73
CA LEU A 28 -10.97 1.97 0.09
C LEU A 28 -10.39 2.43 1.42
N SER A 29 -9.56 1.60 2.05
CA SER A 29 -8.94 1.96 3.32
C SER A 29 -7.71 1.12 3.59
N ILE A 30 -6.80 1.66 4.40
CA ILE A 30 -5.63 0.95 4.91
C ILE A 30 -5.61 1.15 6.41
N ARG A 31 -5.63 0.06 7.17
CA ARG A 31 -5.64 0.08 8.63
C ARG A 31 -4.64 -0.91 9.20
N GLY A 32 -4.29 -0.73 10.48
CA GLY A 32 -3.48 -1.72 11.18
C GLY A 32 -4.27 -3.00 11.40
N ASP A 33 -3.60 -4.13 11.25
CA ASP A 33 -4.19 -5.44 11.51
C ASP A 33 -4.08 -5.75 13.00
N LYS A 34 -5.20 -5.70 13.72
CA LYS A 34 -5.22 -5.94 15.16
C LYS A 34 -4.91 -7.39 15.52
N GLU A 35 -5.02 -8.29 14.56
CA GLU A 35 -4.73 -9.71 14.77
C GLU A 35 -3.30 -10.07 14.47
N ASP A 36 -2.51 -9.12 13.95
CA ASP A 36 -1.09 -9.36 13.69
C ASP A 36 -0.35 -9.59 15.01
N PRO A 37 0.38 -10.71 15.17
CA PRO A 37 1.03 -11.02 16.43
C PRO A 37 2.18 -10.08 16.80
N LEU A 38 2.75 -9.40 15.81
CA LEU A 38 3.88 -8.50 16.04
C LEU A 38 3.44 -7.05 16.25
N SER A 39 2.71 -6.47 15.29
CA SER A 39 2.33 -5.06 15.33
C SER A 39 1.04 -4.79 16.10
N LYS A 40 0.17 -5.78 16.23
CA LYS A 40 -1.07 -5.71 17.02
C LYS A 40 -1.96 -4.52 16.69
N GLY A 41 -2.01 -4.13 15.44
CA GLY A 41 -2.83 -3.02 14.99
C GLY A 41 -2.10 -1.68 14.91
N TYR A 42 -0.86 -1.63 15.34
CA TYR A 42 -0.06 -0.41 15.24
C TYR A 42 0.38 -0.16 13.81
N LEU A 43 0.33 1.09 13.39
CA LEU A 43 0.94 1.53 12.13
C LEU A 43 1.31 3.01 12.26
N CYS A 44 2.31 3.43 11.49
CA CYS A 44 2.70 4.82 11.44
C CYS A 44 1.92 5.55 10.33
N PRO A 45 1.94 6.90 10.30
CA PRO A 45 1.23 7.66 9.26
C PRO A 45 1.69 7.34 7.84
N LYS A 46 2.91 6.86 7.66
CA LYS A 46 3.42 6.51 6.33
C LYS A 46 2.62 5.37 5.69
N ALA A 47 2.18 4.41 6.49
CA ALA A 47 1.41 3.28 5.97
C ALA A 47 0.07 3.73 5.41
N THR A 48 -0.60 4.68 6.05
CA THR A 48 -1.87 5.20 5.56
C THR A 48 -1.72 5.99 4.27
N ALA A 49 -0.53 6.53 4.02
CA ALA A 49 -0.24 7.27 2.79
C ALA A 49 0.00 6.36 1.59
N LEU A 50 0.10 5.04 1.78
CA LEU A 50 0.25 4.11 0.66
C LEU A 50 -0.90 4.17 -0.32
N GLU A 51 -2.10 4.52 0.12
CA GLU A 51 -3.24 4.69 -0.74
C GLU A 51 -2.99 5.80 -1.78
N ASP A 52 -2.46 6.93 -1.32
CA ASP A 52 -2.14 8.05 -2.21
C ASP A 52 -1.06 7.68 -3.21
N LEU A 53 -0.05 6.93 -2.76
CA LEU A 53 1.00 6.45 -3.64
C LEU A 53 0.46 5.50 -4.72
N TYR A 54 -0.42 4.59 -4.32
CA TYR A 54 -1.00 3.62 -5.25
C TYR A 54 -1.86 4.30 -6.31
N GLU A 55 -2.61 5.32 -5.93
CA GLU A 55 -3.55 6.01 -6.82
C GLU A 55 -2.97 7.23 -7.52
N ASP A 56 -1.70 7.56 -7.26
CA ASP A 56 -1.03 8.70 -7.89
C ASP A 56 -0.98 8.50 -9.40
N PRO A 57 -1.55 9.43 -10.20
CA PRO A 57 -1.53 9.30 -11.65
C PRO A 57 -0.13 9.36 -12.25
N ASP A 58 0.83 9.94 -11.53
CA ASP A 58 2.22 10.03 -12.01
C ASP A 58 3.05 8.80 -11.64
N ARG A 59 2.48 7.84 -10.93
CA ARG A 59 3.20 6.64 -10.55
C ARG A 59 3.56 5.80 -11.75
N LEU A 60 4.83 5.39 -11.85
CA LEU A 60 5.27 4.46 -12.89
C LEU A 60 4.63 3.08 -12.65
N ARG A 61 3.97 2.56 -13.67
CA ARG A 61 3.26 1.27 -13.56
C ARG A 61 3.93 0.15 -14.34
N GLN A 62 5.03 0.45 -14.99
CA GLN A 62 5.81 -0.52 -15.75
C GLN A 62 7.27 -0.06 -15.80
N PRO A 63 8.20 -0.99 -16.04
CA PRO A 63 9.60 -0.61 -16.21
C PRO A 63 9.77 0.37 -17.35
N MET A 64 10.58 1.40 -17.15
CA MET A 64 10.81 2.45 -18.14
C MET A 64 12.30 2.58 -18.39
N LYS A 65 12.69 2.89 -19.63
CA LYS A 65 14.06 3.13 -19.99
C LYS A 65 14.18 4.48 -20.67
N ARG A 66 15.15 5.27 -20.26
CA ARG A 66 15.41 6.56 -20.89
C ARG A 66 16.02 6.37 -22.27
N SER A 67 15.52 7.12 -23.24
CA SER A 67 16.02 7.13 -24.60
C SER A 67 16.37 8.57 -25.01
N ALA A 68 16.83 8.75 -26.24
CA ALA A 68 17.14 10.08 -26.76
C ALA A 68 15.90 10.99 -26.86
N THR A 69 14.69 10.40 -26.91
CA THR A 69 13.43 11.13 -27.07
C THR A 69 12.56 11.13 -25.82
N GLY A 70 13.07 10.61 -24.69
CA GLY A 70 12.33 10.53 -23.42
C GLY A 70 12.32 9.14 -22.86
N TRP A 71 11.28 8.83 -22.11
CA TRP A 71 11.11 7.53 -21.44
C TRP A 71 10.36 6.51 -22.30
#